data_95424b13215b5069d9118e425138bfaa
#
_entry.id   95424b13215b5069d9118e425138bfaa
#
_cell.length_a   1.000
_cell.length_b   1.000
_cell.length_c   1.000
_cell.angle_alpha   90.00
_cell.angle_beta   90.00
_cell.angle_gamma   90.00
#
_symmetry.space_group_name_H-M   'P 1'
#
loop_
_entity.id
_entity.type
_entity.pdbx_description
1 polymer ?
#
loop_
_entity_poly.entity_id
_entity_poly.type
_entity_poly.pdbx_seq_one_letter_code
_entity_poly.pdbx_strand_id
1 'polypeptide(L)'
;GSFATSIQVDPEEFTNDRKTLIGILRSELQPEGPTPLWNAANVAIRELVPQDGRKVVLLFTDGVDSPGNFKTNNLSVMDVMDRATKEDVMIYAIGLESRLPYGRRQAPLGGGGLTGGFGGQGGGGMTQRPDPGLPKIAAETGGGYFELTRADDLRSTFGRVADELHQQYALGFAPTKLDGKTHDLEVKLKVKGMKARARKSYLAAKAPTS
;
A
#
# COMPACT_ATOMS: atom_id res chain seq x y z
N GLY A 1 2.00 8.85 8.99
CA GLY A 1 2.99 7.94 9.54
C GLY A 1 4.02 7.49 8.53
N SER A 2 5.14 6.97 8.98
CA SER A 2 6.24 6.45 8.16
C SER A 2 6.69 5.07 8.66
N PHE A 3 7.37 4.33 7.79
CA PHE A 3 7.90 3.02 8.12
C PHE A 3 9.27 2.79 7.46
N ALA A 4 10.19 2.28 8.26
CA ALA A 4 11.51 1.79 7.87
C ALA A 4 12.00 0.80 8.93
N THR A 5 12.98 1.15 9.77
CA THR A 5 13.40 0.32 10.91
C THR A 5 12.29 0.11 11.94
N SER A 6 11.40 1.07 12.08
CA SER A 6 10.19 1.02 12.90
C SER A 6 8.98 1.52 12.12
N ILE A 7 7.79 1.29 12.63
CA ILE A 7 6.55 1.88 12.11
C ILE A 7 6.16 2.99 13.06
N GLN A 8 6.11 4.22 12.54
CA GLN A 8 5.75 5.42 13.30
C GLN A 8 4.40 5.94 12.83
N VAL A 9 3.56 6.31 13.78
CA VAL A 9 2.26 6.94 13.52
C VAL A 9 2.37 8.39 13.95
N ASP A 10 2.47 9.29 13.00
CA ASP A 10 2.60 10.73 13.20
C ASP A 10 1.59 11.49 12.32
N PRO A 11 0.86 12.42 12.87
CA PRO A 11 0.72 12.73 14.31
C PRO A 11 -0.03 11.62 15.06
N GLU A 12 0.05 11.58 16.38
CA GLU A 12 -0.68 10.60 17.22
C GLU A 12 -2.20 10.72 17.06
N GLU A 13 -2.69 11.93 16.78
CA GLU A 13 -4.10 12.20 16.52
C GLU A 13 -4.31 12.67 15.07
N PHE A 14 -5.43 12.29 14.46
CA PHE A 14 -5.77 12.76 13.12
C PHE A 14 -5.93 14.28 13.10
N THR A 15 -5.29 14.93 12.13
CA THR A 15 -5.31 16.39 12.01
C THR A 15 -5.49 16.82 10.56
N ASN A 16 -6.12 17.97 10.35
CA ASN A 16 -6.18 18.69 9.08
C ASN A 16 -5.24 19.92 9.07
N ASP A 17 -4.44 20.11 10.10
CA ASP A 17 -3.47 21.19 10.14
C ASP A 17 -2.32 20.93 9.16
N ARG A 18 -2.34 21.68 8.07
CA ARG A 18 -1.35 21.58 6.99
C ARG A 18 0.08 21.88 7.48
N LYS A 19 0.26 22.76 8.45
CA LYS A 19 1.60 23.13 8.94
C LYS A 19 2.22 21.97 9.70
N THR A 20 1.46 21.33 10.56
CA THR A 20 1.85 20.13 11.30
C THR A 20 2.22 19.00 10.32
N LEU A 21 1.35 18.71 9.34
CA LEU A 21 1.60 17.65 8.35
C LEU A 21 2.87 17.91 7.51
N ILE A 22 3.11 19.17 7.09
CA ILE A 22 4.33 19.53 6.36
C ILE A 22 5.56 19.43 7.26
N GLY A 23 5.44 19.78 8.54
CA GLY A 23 6.50 19.62 9.54
C GLY A 23 6.95 18.16 9.64
N ILE A 24 6.02 17.25 9.86
CA ILE A 24 6.26 15.79 9.93
C ILE A 24 6.98 15.30 8.66
N LEU A 25 6.46 15.65 7.48
CA LEU A 25 7.06 15.24 6.19
C LEU A 25 8.49 15.74 5.99
N ARG A 26 8.88 16.84 6.64
CA ARG A 26 10.23 17.43 6.50
C ARG A 26 11.24 16.93 7.52
N SER A 27 10.80 16.57 8.71
CA SER A 27 11.69 16.34 9.85
C SER A 27 11.57 14.97 10.51
N GLU A 28 10.47 14.25 10.29
CA GLU A 28 10.15 13.05 11.08
C GLU A 28 10.15 11.75 10.25
N LEU A 29 10.31 11.84 8.93
CA LEU A 29 10.39 10.65 8.08
C LEU A 29 11.73 9.91 8.31
N GLN A 30 11.65 8.60 8.45
CA GLN A 30 12.83 7.75 8.56
C GLN A 30 13.58 7.72 7.23
N PRO A 31 14.90 8.01 7.20
CA PRO A 31 15.61 8.18 5.95
C PRO A 31 15.86 6.86 5.21
N GLU A 32 16.17 5.79 5.92
CA GLU A 32 16.52 4.49 5.34
C GLU A 32 16.18 3.34 6.31
N GLY A 33 15.96 2.15 5.76
CA GLY A 33 15.72 0.95 6.57
C GLY A 33 15.01 -0.16 5.80
N PRO A 34 14.67 -1.25 6.50
CA PRO A 34 13.79 -2.29 5.94
C PRO A 34 12.42 -1.71 5.58
N THR A 35 11.71 -2.43 4.73
CA THR A 35 10.38 -2.01 4.23
C THR A 35 9.30 -2.95 4.77
N PRO A 36 8.86 -2.82 6.03
CA PRO A 36 7.80 -3.66 6.60
C PRO A 36 6.42 -3.18 6.10
N LEU A 37 6.22 -3.23 4.79
CA LEU A 37 5.09 -2.63 4.08
C LEU A 37 3.75 -3.11 4.58
N TRP A 38 3.58 -4.45 4.68
CA TRP A 38 2.29 -5.01 5.07
C TRP A 38 2.01 -4.84 6.56
N ASN A 39 3.04 -4.86 7.39
CA ASN A 39 2.90 -4.53 8.82
C ASN A 39 2.49 -3.05 8.98
N ALA A 40 3.09 -2.14 8.23
CA ALA A 40 2.74 -0.72 8.26
C ALA A 40 1.31 -0.46 7.76
N ALA A 41 0.91 -1.11 6.67
CA ALA A 41 -0.47 -1.03 6.18
C ALA A 41 -1.48 -1.53 7.22
N ASN A 42 -1.16 -2.63 7.93
CA ASN A 42 -1.98 -3.14 9.02
C ASN A 42 -2.09 -2.16 10.20
N VAL A 43 -1.01 -1.47 10.55
CA VAL A 43 -1.04 -0.42 11.59
C VAL A 43 -1.94 0.73 11.13
N ALA A 44 -1.79 1.20 9.89
CA ALA A 44 -2.63 2.27 9.35
C ALA A 44 -4.13 1.90 9.35
N ILE A 45 -4.48 0.66 9.01
CA ILE A 45 -5.86 0.18 9.11
C ILE A 45 -6.35 0.25 10.57
N ARG A 46 -5.53 -0.24 11.52
CA ARG A 46 -5.88 -0.25 12.94
C ARG A 46 -6.19 1.15 13.47
N GLU A 47 -5.40 2.13 13.10
CA GLU A 47 -5.59 3.52 13.53
C GLU A 47 -6.89 4.14 12.96
N LEU A 48 -7.37 3.62 11.82
CA LEU A 48 -8.62 4.07 11.21
C LEU A 48 -9.86 3.39 11.79
N VAL A 49 -9.74 2.21 12.42
CA VAL A 49 -10.90 1.46 12.94
C VAL A 49 -11.80 2.30 13.84
N PRO A 50 -11.30 3.06 14.83
CA PRO A 50 -12.12 3.86 15.73
C PRO A 50 -12.68 5.14 15.08
N GLN A 51 -12.26 5.46 13.85
CA GLN A 51 -12.68 6.70 13.19
C GLN A 51 -14.02 6.51 12.48
N ASP A 52 -14.85 7.57 12.55
CA ASP A 52 -16.10 7.63 11.81
C ASP A 52 -15.88 8.00 10.34
N GLY A 53 -16.86 7.66 9.50
CA GLY A 53 -16.87 8.02 8.09
C GLY A 53 -16.10 7.05 7.19
N ARG A 54 -15.74 7.53 6.01
CA ARG A 54 -15.05 6.72 5.01
C ARG A 54 -13.57 6.58 5.35
N LYS A 55 -13.13 5.36 5.52
CA LYS A 55 -11.75 5.01 5.89
C LYS A 55 -10.92 4.76 4.65
N VAL A 56 -9.84 5.52 4.48
CA VAL A 56 -8.92 5.40 3.34
C VAL A 56 -7.49 5.41 3.82
N VAL A 57 -6.70 4.45 3.39
CA VAL A 57 -5.24 4.42 3.54
C VAL A 57 -4.62 4.74 2.19
N LEU A 58 -3.67 5.67 2.16
CA LEU A 58 -2.80 5.91 1.02
C LEU A 58 -1.40 5.40 1.34
N LEU A 59 -1.01 4.31 0.68
CA LEU A 59 0.34 3.74 0.76
C LEU A 59 1.22 4.38 -0.32
N PHE A 60 2.38 4.87 0.09
CA PHE A 60 3.43 5.31 -0.82
C PHE A 60 4.73 4.58 -0.49
N THR A 61 5.33 3.91 -1.47
CA THR A 61 6.58 3.17 -1.28
C THR A 61 7.36 3.08 -2.59
N ASP A 62 8.68 3.03 -2.47
CA ASP A 62 9.63 2.75 -3.55
C ASP A 62 10.25 1.35 -3.43
N GLY A 63 9.80 0.56 -2.47
CA GLY A 63 10.32 -0.76 -2.17
C GLY A 63 9.32 -1.91 -2.27
N VAL A 64 9.87 -3.09 -2.21
CA VAL A 64 9.15 -4.35 -2.03
C VAL A 64 9.08 -4.65 -0.53
N ASP A 65 8.03 -5.34 -0.08
CA ASP A 65 7.95 -5.76 1.31
C ASP A 65 9.21 -6.54 1.72
N SER A 66 9.92 -5.98 2.67
CA SER A 66 11.19 -6.52 3.18
C SER A 66 11.33 -6.19 4.66
N PRO A 67 10.57 -6.87 5.53
CA PRO A 67 10.69 -6.65 6.96
C PRO A 67 12.05 -7.12 7.45
N GLY A 68 12.80 -6.24 8.11
CA GLY A 68 14.17 -6.53 8.57
C GLY A 68 14.27 -7.55 9.70
N ASN A 69 13.14 -7.97 10.26
CA ASN A 69 13.10 -8.91 11.37
C ASN A 69 12.31 -10.17 11.00
N PHE A 70 13.05 -11.22 10.63
CA PHE A 70 12.45 -12.52 10.30
C PHE A 70 11.93 -13.30 11.52
N LYS A 71 12.09 -12.79 12.74
CA LYS A 71 11.62 -13.43 13.98
C LYS A 71 10.24 -12.96 14.42
N THR A 72 9.70 -11.90 13.82
CA THR A 72 8.36 -11.41 14.12
C THR A 72 7.35 -11.96 13.14
N ASN A 73 6.10 -12.10 13.55
CA ASN A 73 4.99 -12.46 12.67
C ASN A 73 4.76 -11.34 11.65
N ASN A 74 5.47 -11.41 10.53
CA ASN A 74 5.26 -10.51 9.43
C ASN A 74 3.96 -10.87 8.72
N LEU A 75 3.13 -9.86 8.50
CA LEU A 75 1.88 -10.03 7.79
C LEU A 75 2.13 -10.15 6.29
N SER A 76 1.36 -10.99 5.63
CA SER A 76 1.30 -11.04 4.18
C SER A 76 0.31 -10.02 3.63
N VAL A 77 0.40 -9.75 2.32
CA VAL A 77 -0.62 -8.94 1.63
C VAL A 77 -2.03 -9.51 1.81
N MET A 78 -2.18 -10.84 1.89
CA MET A 78 -3.48 -11.48 2.09
C MET A 78 -4.07 -11.17 3.46
N ASP A 79 -3.27 -11.23 4.52
CA ASP A 79 -3.70 -10.90 5.88
C ASP A 79 -4.21 -9.45 5.95
N VAL A 80 -3.51 -8.53 5.27
CA VAL A 80 -3.88 -7.11 5.24
C VAL A 80 -5.12 -6.87 4.38
N MET A 81 -5.27 -7.57 3.25
CA MET A 81 -6.47 -7.52 2.41
C MET A 81 -7.71 -8.00 3.17
N ASP A 82 -7.62 -9.14 3.84
CA ASP A 82 -8.70 -9.69 4.66
C ASP A 82 -9.11 -8.70 5.76
N ARG A 83 -8.14 -8.09 6.41
CA ARG A 83 -8.40 -7.07 7.43
C ARG A 83 -9.05 -5.83 6.85
N ALA A 84 -8.50 -5.28 5.76
CA ALA A 84 -9.05 -4.10 5.10
C ALA A 84 -10.53 -4.32 4.67
N THR A 85 -10.85 -5.53 4.19
CA THR A 85 -12.21 -5.91 3.82
C THR A 85 -13.14 -5.97 5.04
N LYS A 86 -12.69 -6.57 6.16
CA LYS A 86 -13.46 -6.68 7.40
C LYS A 86 -13.74 -5.33 8.05
N GLU A 87 -12.76 -4.44 8.04
CA GLU A 87 -12.82 -3.12 8.68
C GLU A 87 -13.36 -2.01 7.74
N ASP A 88 -13.76 -2.39 6.53
CA ASP A 88 -14.26 -1.46 5.49
C ASP A 88 -13.28 -0.33 5.17
N VAL A 89 -12.00 -0.67 5.02
CA VAL A 89 -10.93 0.28 4.70
C VAL A 89 -10.55 0.17 3.23
N MET A 90 -10.60 1.27 2.51
CA MET A 90 -10.14 1.38 1.13
C MET A 90 -8.64 1.69 1.09
N ILE A 91 -7.89 1.01 0.24
CA ILE A 91 -6.44 1.24 0.11
C ILE A 91 -6.11 1.77 -1.27
N TYR A 92 -5.56 2.97 -1.31
CA TYR A 92 -4.85 3.52 -2.46
C TYR A 92 -3.37 3.23 -2.33
N ALA A 93 -2.70 2.94 -3.44
CA ALA A 93 -1.28 2.68 -3.43
C ALA A 93 -0.56 3.43 -4.57
N ILE A 94 0.56 4.04 -4.23
CA ILE A 94 1.50 4.65 -5.17
C ILE A 94 2.83 3.92 -4.99
N GLY A 95 3.27 3.23 -6.03
CA GLY A 95 4.56 2.57 -6.08
C GLY A 95 5.53 3.35 -6.96
N LEU A 96 6.71 3.69 -6.46
CA LEU A 96 7.77 4.33 -7.22
C LEU A 96 8.83 3.30 -7.59
N GLU A 97 9.20 3.20 -8.87
CA GLU A 97 10.36 2.41 -9.28
C GLU A 97 11.64 2.99 -8.65
N SER A 98 12.38 2.17 -7.94
CA SER A 98 13.67 2.54 -7.39
C SER A 98 14.82 2.04 -8.26
N ARG A 99 15.86 2.86 -8.41
CA ARG A 99 17.11 2.45 -9.04
C ARG A 99 18.05 2.01 -7.93
N LEU A 100 18.33 0.72 -7.87
CA LEU A 100 19.38 0.23 -6.97
C LEU A 100 20.72 0.81 -7.40
N PRO A 101 21.45 1.51 -6.52
CA PRO A 101 22.81 1.91 -6.83
C PRO A 101 23.64 0.64 -7.11
N TYR A 102 24.28 0.63 -8.26
CA TYR A 102 25.20 -0.44 -8.62
C TYR A 102 26.37 -0.46 -7.62
N GLY A 103 26.43 -1.48 -6.75
CA GLY A 103 27.66 -1.73 -6.00
C GLY A 103 27.57 -1.72 -4.50
N ARG A 104 27.13 -2.81 -3.92
CA ARG A 104 27.78 -3.50 -2.82
C ARG A 104 27.40 -4.97 -2.88
N ARG A 105 27.97 -5.67 -3.86
CA ARG A 105 28.23 -7.09 -3.64
C ARG A 105 29.24 -7.13 -2.51
N GLN A 106 28.81 -7.48 -1.31
CA GLN A 106 29.71 -8.10 -0.36
C GLN A 106 30.22 -9.35 -1.05
N ALA A 107 31.44 -9.28 -1.55
CA ALA A 107 32.17 -10.46 -1.98
C ALA A 107 32.21 -11.40 -0.77
N PRO A 108 31.84 -12.68 -0.89
CA PRO A 108 32.12 -13.65 0.15
C PRO A 108 33.68 -13.73 0.23
N LEU A 109 34.21 -13.39 1.37
CA LEU A 109 35.61 -13.67 1.72
C LEU A 109 35.79 -15.19 1.69
N GLY A 110 36.40 -15.71 0.65
CA GLY A 110 36.82 -17.11 0.63
C GLY A 110 36.89 -17.71 -0.77
N GLY A 111 38.08 -17.94 -1.27
CA GLY A 111 38.36 -18.92 -2.31
C GLY A 111 38.80 -18.36 -3.65
N GLY A 112 40.09 -18.41 -3.91
CA GLY A 112 40.71 -18.09 -5.19
C GLY A 112 40.24 -18.99 -6.32
N GLY A 113 40.12 -18.42 -7.51
CA GLY A 113 39.85 -19.10 -8.76
C GLY A 113 39.98 -18.12 -9.90
N LEU A 114 41.16 -18.16 -10.54
CA LEU A 114 41.46 -17.53 -11.82
C LEU A 114 40.60 -18.14 -12.91
N THR A 115 39.73 -17.39 -13.52
CA THR A 115 39.42 -17.53 -14.93
C THR A 115 38.92 -16.18 -15.48
N GLY A 116 39.69 -15.70 -16.46
CA GLY A 116 39.43 -14.49 -17.19
C GLY A 116 38.30 -14.65 -18.18
N GLY A 117 37.79 -13.52 -18.60
CA GLY A 117 37.17 -13.49 -19.90
C GLY A 117 35.81 -12.83 -19.97
N PHE A 118 35.80 -11.79 -20.76
CA PHE A 118 34.75 -11.15 -21.51
C PHE A 118 33.96 -10.04 -20.84
N GLY A 119 34.31 -8.86 -21.34
CA GLY A 119 33.61 -7.60 -21.20
C GLY A 119 32.16 -7.70 -21.67
N GLY A 120 31.29 -7.35 -20.78
CA GLY A 120 29.91 -7.01 -21.07
C GLY A 120 29.70 -5.58 -20.60
N GLN A 121 29.88 -4.64 -21.52
CA GLN A 121 29.55 -3.24 -21.34
C GLN A 121 28.03 -3.12 -21.38
N GLY A 122 27.39 -3.20 -20.25
CA GLY A 122 25.97 -3.06 -20.06
C GLY A 122 25.71 -2.50 -18.67
N GLY A 123 26.00 -1.22 -18.48
CA GLY A 123 25.71 -0.50 -17.26
C GLY A 123 24.21 -0.18 -17.13
N GLY A 124 23.37 -1.18 -17.14
CA GLY A 124 21.95 -1.04 -16.79
C GLY A 124 21.79 -1.24 -15.29
N GLY A 125 21.62 -0.16 -14.52
CA GLY A 125 21.22 -0.27 -13.13
C GLY A 125 19.93 -1.11 -13.05
N MET A 126 19.91 -2.10 -12.16
CA MET A 126 18.69 -2.89 -11.93
C MET A 126 17.64 -1.97 -11.32
N THR A 127 16.56 -1.73 -12.08
CA THR A 127 15.36 -1.07 -11.56
C THR A 127 14.58 -2.08 -10.72
N GLN A 128 14.30 -1.74 -9.48
CA GLN A 128 13.40 -2.50 -8.63
C GLN A 128 11.99 -1.95 -8.81
N ARG A 129 11.08 -2.82 -9.22
CA ARG A 129 9.66 -2.49 -9.30
C ARG A 129 9.03 -2.48 -7.92
N PRO A 130 7.98 -1.68 -7.72
CA PRO A 130 7.18 -1.71 -6.49
C PRO A 130 6.60 -3.10 -6.20
N ASP A 131 6.22 -3.32 -4.94
CA ASP A 131 5.67 -4.60 -4.49
C ASP A 131 4.44 -5.01 -5.32
N PRO A 132 4.41 -6.25 -5.86
CA PRO A 132 3.31 -6.74 -6.68
C PRO A 132 1.99 -6.95 -5.90
N GLY A 133 2.01 -6.85 -4.59
CA GLY A 133 0.82 -6.84 -3.74
C GLY A 133 0.05 -5.53 -3.78
N LEU A 134 0.72 -4.39 -4.09
CA LEU A 134 0.10 -3.07 -4.13
C LEU A 134 -1.10 -2.98 -5.10
N PRO A 135 -0.98 -3.39 -6.37
CA PRO A 135 -2.13 -3.38 -7.28
C PRO A 135 -3.23 -4.36 -6.85
N LYS A 136 -2.87 -5.48 -6.19
CA LYS A 136 -3.84 -6.47 -5.72
C LYS A 136 -4.70 -5.91 -4.59
N ILE A 137 -4.07 -5.35 -3.55
CA ILE A 137 -4.79 -4.82 -2.39
C ILE A 137 -5.64 -3.60 -2.78
N ALA A 138 -5.13 -2.71 -3.65
CA ALA A 138 -5.91 -1.59 -4.15
C ALA A 138 -7.15 -2.07 -4.92
N ALA A 139 -7.00 -3.04 -5.82
CA ALA A 139 -8.11 -3.59 -6.59
C ALA A 139 -9.15 -4.29 -5.72
N GLU A 140 -8.75 -5.02 -4.68
CA GLU A 140 -9.65 -5.74 -3.77
C GLU A 140 -10.49 -4.78 -2.92
N THR A 141 -9.85 -3.74 -2.38
CA THR A 141 -10.48 -2.76 -1.50
C THR A 141 -11.21 -1.63 -2.25
N GLY A 142 -11.15 -1.62 -3.58
CA GLY A 142 -11.79 -0.60 -4.44
C GLY A 142 -11.01 0.70 -4.59
N GLY A 143 -9.79 0.77 -4.08
CA GLY A 143 -8.89 1.90 -4.26
C GLY A 143 -8.18 1.90 -5.62
N GLY A 144 -7.26 2.84 -5.81
CA GLY A 144 -6.45 2.98 -7.02
C GLY A 144 -5.00 2.58 -6.80
N TYR A 145 -4.37 2.06 -7.85
CA TYR A 145 -2.93 1.84 -7.89
C TYR A 145 -2.30 2.70 -8.97
N PHE A 146 -1.19 3.34 -8.63
CA PHE A 146 -0.40 4.19 -9.53
C PHE A 146 1.06 3.77 -9.44
N GLU A 147 1.63 3.36 -10.56
CA GLU A 147 3.04 3.05 -10.68
C GLU A 147 3.77 4.23 -11.30
N LEU A 148 4.83 4.69 -10.65
CA LEU A 148 5.63 5.83 -11.08
C LEU A 148 7.04 5.37 -11.41
N THR A 149 7.53 5.79 -12.58
CA THR A 149 8.92 5.59 -13.00
C THR A 149 9.81 6.76 -12.62
N ARG A 150 9.19 7.90 -12.28
CA ARG A 150 9.87 9.16 -11.96
C ARG A 150 9.21 9.87 -10.78
N ALA A 151 10.05 10.38 -9.88
CA ALA A 151 9.58 11.15 -8.74
C ALA A 151 8.86 12.46 -9.15
N ASP A 152 9.17 13.01 -10.31
CA ASP A 152 8.54 14.23 -10.83
C ASP A 152 7.03 14.09 -11.04
N ASP A 153 6.55 12.85 -11.27
CA ASP A 153 5.14 12.54 -11.48
C ASP A 153 4.33 12.44 -10.18
N LEU A 154 4.99 12.48 -9.02
CA LEU A 154 4.34 12.38 -7.70
C LEU A 154 3.25 13.42 -7.52
N ARG A 155 3.56 14.70 -7.82
CA ARG A 155 2.60 15.79 -7.60
C ARG A 155 1.30 15.59 -8.39
N SER A 156 1.41 15.23 -9.66
CA SER A 156 0.26 14.98 -10.52
C SER A 156 -0.54 13.76 -10.05
N THR A 157 0.17 12.72 -9.59
CA THR A 157 -0.47 11.50 -9.10
C THR A 157 -1.22 11.72 -7.78
N PHE A 158 -0.64 12.45 -6.83
CA PHE A 158 -1.36 12.84 -5.61
C PHE A 158 -2.59 13.70 -5.93
N GLY A 159 -2.50 14.62 -6.92
CA GLY A 159 -3.65 15.38 -7.41
C GLY A 159 -4.76 14.46 -7.92
N ARG A 160 -4.42 13.48 -8.76
CA ARG A 160 -5.37 12.49 -9.27
C ARG A 160 -6.02 11.65 -8.17
N VAL A 161 -5.24 11.21 -7.17
CA VAL A 161 -5.78 10.48 -6.01
C VAL A 161 -6.79 11.36 -5.26
N ALA A 162 -6.45 12.62 -5.01
CA ALA A 162 -7.34 13.57 -4.34
C ALA A 162 -8.63 13.79 -5.14
N ASP A 163 -8.54 14.00 -6.45
CA ASP A 163 -9.71 14.17 -7.33
C ASP A 163 -10.60 12.93 -7.31
N GLU A 164 -10.00 11.73 -7.39
CA GLU A 164 -10.76 10.48 -7.30
C GLU A 164 -11.47 10.34 -5.95
N LEU A 165 -10.82 10.67 -4.84
CA LEU A 165 -11.42 10.61 -3.51
C LEU A 165 -12.59 11.59 -3.34
N HIS A 166 -12.54 12.75 -4.00
CA HIS A 166 -13.63 13.73 -3.97
C HIS A 166 -14.81 13.36 -4.89
N GLN A 167 -14.61 12.50 -5.88
CA GLN A 167 -15.62 12.14 -6.89
C GLN A 167 -16.19 10.72 -6.73
N GLN A 168 -16.06 10.12 -5.56
CA GLN A 168 -16.58 8.78 -5.30
C GLN A 168 -18.07 8.81 -4.95
N TYR A 169 -18.78 7.77 -5.40
CA TYR A 169 -20.14 7.49 -5.00
C TYR A 169 -20.16 6.52 -3.81
N ALA A 170 -20.96 6.83 -2.79
CA ALA A 170 -21.29 5.89 -1.73
C ALA A 170 -22.61 5.20 -2.09
N LEU A 171 -22.56 3.88 -2.24
CA LEU A 171 -23.74 3.07 -2.53
C LEU A 171 -23.98 2.12 -1.36
N GLY A 172 -25.16 2.22 -0.75
CA GLY A 172 -25.58 1.33 0.32
C GLY A 172 -26.54 0.25 -0.22
N PHE A 173 -26.44 -0.95 0.32
CA PHE A 173 -27.38 -2.03 0.07
C PHE A 173 -27.58 -2.86 1.34
N ALA A 174 -28.73 -3.53 1.44
CA ALA A 174 -28.98 -4.48 2.52
C ALA A 174 -28.61 -5.89 2.06
N PRO A 175 -27.68 -6.58 2.75
CA PRO A 175 -27.35 -7.96 2.44
C PRO A 175 -28.57 -8.87 2.61
N THR A 176 -28.76 -9.80 1.70
CA THR A 176 -29.84 -10.80 1.80
C THR A 176 -29.57 -11.89 2.83
N LYS A 177 -28.29 -12.08 3.18
CA LYS A 177 -27.83 -13.06 4.18
C LYS A 177 -26.91 -12.37 5.17
N LEU A 178 -27.19 -12.55 6.45
CA LEU A 178 -26.37 -12.07 7.56
C LEU A 178 -25.71 -13.26 8.25
N ASP A 179 -24.80 -13.94 7.54
CA ASP A 179 -24.23 -15.23 7.93
C ASP A 179 -22.81 -15.13 8.53
N GLY A 180 -22.27 -13.92 8.63
CA GLY A 180 -20.91 -13.69 9.13
C GLY A 180 -19.81 -14.09 8.15
N LYS A 181 -20.13 -14.24 6.87
CA LYS A 181 -19.19 -14.62 5.82
C LYS A 181 -18.88 -13.45 4.89
N THR A 182 -17.75 -13.54 4.20
CA THR A 182 -17.41 -12.66 3.11
C THR A 182 -18.13 -13.09 1.85
N HIS A 183 -18.75 -12.14 1.17
CA HIS A 183 -19.47 -12.33 -0.09
C HIS A 183 -18.86 -11.46 -1.18
N ASP A 184 -18.88 -11.96 -2.41
CA ASP A 184 -18.42 -11.20 -3.58
C ASP A 184 -19.38 -10.06 -3.90
N LEU A 185 -18.83 -8.96 -4.38
CA LEU A 185 -19.54 -7.76 -4.80
C LEU A 185 -19.16 -7.39 -6.23
N GLU A 186 -20.15 -7.23 -7.09
CA GLU A 186 -19.94 -6.78 -8.45
C GLU A 186 -20.79 -5.54 -8.73
N VAL A 187 -20.15 -4.46 -9.21
CA VAL A 187 -20.82 -3.24 -9.66
C VAL A 187 -20.85 -3.21 -11.18
N LYS A 188 -22.05 -3.26 -11.76
CA LYS A 188 -22.26 -3.18 -13.21
C LYS A 188 -22.81 -1.81 -13.61
N LEU A 189 -22.17 -1.19 -14.58
CA LEU A 189 -22.62 0.05 -15.16
C LEU A 189 -23.50 -0.21 -16.38
N LYS A 190 -24.61 0.54 -16.50
CA LYS A 190 -25.47 0.46 -17.69
C LYS A 190 -24.86 1.17 -18.92
N VAL A 191 -23.89 2.05 -18.69
CA VAL A 191 -23.24 2.84 -19.74
C VAL A 191 -22.09 2.04 -20.35
N LYS A 192 -22.13 1.83 -21.66
CA LYS A 192 -21.06 1.14 -22.41
C LYS A 192 -19.76 1.95 -22.37
N GLY A 193 -18.64 1.24 -22.27
CA GLY A 193 -17.29 1.85 -22.28
C GLY A 193 -16.81 2.41 -20.95
N MET A 194 -17.66 2.46 -19.92
CA MET A 194 -17.25 2.81 -18.55
C MET A 194 -16.98 1.56 -17.72
N LYS A 195 -16.03 1.68 -16.80
CA LYS A 195 -15.73 0.65 -15.80
C LYS A 195 -15.91 1.23 -14.41
N ALA A 196 -16.64 0.50 -13.56
CA ALA A 196 -16.69 0.81 -12.14
C ALA A 196 -15.44 0.28 -11.43
N ARG A 197 -14.91 1.05 -10.49
CA ARG A 197 -13.96 0.58 -9.51
C ARG A 197 -14.65 0.60 -8.15
N ALA A 198 -14.76 -0.55 -7.54
CA ALA A 198 -15.40 -0.76 -6.25
C ALA A 198 -14.69 -1.92 -5.53
N ARG A 199 -14.87 -2.04 -4.23
CA ARG A 199 -14.43 -3.24 -3.50
C ARG A 199 -15.04 -4.49 -4.14
N LYS A 200 -14.33 -5.60 -4.08
CA LYS A 200 -14.78 -6.85 -4.68
C LYS A 200 -15.55 -7.75 -3.72
N SER A 201 -15.49 -7.45 -2.45
CA SER A 201 -16.14 -8.26 -1.42
C SER A 201 -16.60 -7.41 -0.23
N TYR A 202 -17.48 -7.98 0.59
CA TYR A 202 -17.93 -7.39 1.85
C TYR A 202 -18.21 -8.47 2.89
N LEU A 203 -18.05 -8.14 4.15
CA LEU A 203 -18.41 -9.02 5.26
C LEU A 203 -19.91 -8.82 5.58
N ALA A 204 -20.71 -9.88 5.43
CA ALA A 204 -22.10 -9.89 5.90
C ALA A 204 -22.10 -10.16 7.41
N ALA A 205 -22.13 -9.10 8.23
CA ALA A 205 -22.15 -9.25 9.69
C ALA A 205 -23.31 -10.14 10.13
N LYS A 206 -23.06 -11.01 11.13
CA LYS A 206 -24.14 -11.81 11.73
C LYS A 206 -25.21 -10.91 12.34
N ALA A 207 -26.46 -11.28 12.16
CA ALA A 207 -27.52 -10.63 12.91
C ALA A 207 -27.23 -10.75 14.42
N PRO A 208 -27.47 -9.68 15.21
CA PRO A 208 -27.34 -9.79 16.66
C PRO A 208 -28.27 -10.91 17.15
N THR A 209 -27.70 -11.87 17.87
CA THR A 209 -28.51 -12.87 18.58
C THR A 209 -29.28 -12.17 19.67
N SER A 210 -30.58 -12.10 19.52
CA SER A 210 -31.54 -11.63 20.56
C SER A 210 -31.53 -12.56 21.78
#